data_26b28350d199bf27fd1078967b6bdde7
#
_entry.id   26b28350d199bf27fd1078967b6bdde7
#
_cell.length_a   1.000
_cell.length_b   1.000
_cell.length_c   1.000
_cell.angle_alpha   90.00
_cell.angle_beta   90.00
_cell.angle_gamma   90.00
#
_symmetry.space_group_name_H-M   'P 1'
#
loop_
_entity.id
_entity.type
_entity.pdbx_description
1 polymer ?
#
loop_
_entity_poly.entity_id
_entity_poly.type
_entity_poly.pdbx_seq_one_letter_code
_entity_poly.pdbx_strand_id
1 'polypeptide(L)'
;MTGHHTVLMDKGYSYGEHYAPHDISHREFGGDAKSRIEIAMEGFEIDGEIYSVHFNKLDIMKVDEGIELVRETLPRCCFNEKISDTGIRCLESYRKEWNDKLGCWRDRPLHDWSSHGADGFRYLAMAVNANKPVHDLGIFMR
;
A
#
# COMPACT_ATOMS: atom_id res chain seq x y z
N MET A 1 12.97 0.05 -13.81
CA MET A 1 12.38 0.72 -12.60
C MET A 1 12.03 2.20 -12.78
N THR A 2 12.47 2.86 -13.84
CA THR A 2 12.10 4.26 -14.15
C THR A 2 10.61 4.54 -14.28
N GLY A 3 9.80 3.54 -14.65
CA GLY A 3 8.38 3.75 -14.95
C GLY A 3 7.49 4.19 -13.78
N HIS A 4 7.77 3.80 -12.54
CA HIS A 4 6.92 4.16 -11.39
C HIS A 4 7.09 5.61 -10.94
N HIS A 5 8.31 6.15 -11.00
CA HIS A 5 8.59 7.54 -10.64
C HIS A 5 7.96 8.51 -11.63
N THR A 6 8.11 8.24 -12.93
CA THR A 6 7.47 9.03 -13.98
C THR A 6 5.96 9.10 -13.79
N VAL A 7 5.31 7.96 -13.45
CA VAL A 7 3.86 7.91 -13.21
C VAL A 7 3.44 8.79 -12.02
N LEU A 8 4.22 8.86 -10.95
CA LEU A 8 3.91 9.71 -9.80
C LEU A 8 4.03 11.20 -10.16
N MET A 9 5.06 11.57 -10.89
CA MET A 9 5.29 12.95 -11.32
C MET A 9 4.24 13.42 -12.33
N ASP A 10 3.90 12.58 -13.30
CA ASP A 10 2.90 12.88 -14.34
C ASP A 10 1.49 13.16 -13.78
N LYS A 11 1.19 12.68 -12.58
CA LYS A 11 -0.10 12.93 -11.92
C LYS A 11 -0.25 14.37 -11.40
N GLY A 12 0.83 15.11 -11.25
CA GLY A 12 0.81 16.49 -10.77
C GLY A 12 0.27 16.68 -9.36
N TYR A 13 0.31 15.63 -8.53
CA TYR A 13 -0.11 15.70 -7.13
C TYR A 13 0.99 16.28 -6.25
N SER A 14 0.58 16.98 -5.19
CA SER A 14 1.49 17.33 -4.10
C SER A 14 1.53 16.15 -3.14
N TYR A 15 2.65 15.44 -3.10
CA TYR A 15 2.82 14.28 -2.27
C TYR A 15 3.31 14.67 -0.88
N GLY A 16 2.75 14.01 0.15
CA GLY A 16 3.26 14.05 1.51
C GLY A 16 4.29 12.95 1.75
N GLU A 17 4.15 12.23 2.85
CA GLU A 17 5.00 11.10 3.18
C GLU A 17 4.65 9.86 2.35
N HIS A 18 5.68 9.15 1.92
CA HIS A 18 5.53 7.87 1.24
C HIS A 18 5.73 6.72 2.22
N TYR A 19 4.90 5.71 2.12
CA TYR A 19 4.97 4.50 2.93
C TYR A 19 5.14 3.28 2.06
N ALA A 20 5.88 2.31 2.58
CA ALA A 20 6.11 1.05 1.89
C ALA A 20 6.06 -0.14 2.85
N PRO A 21 5.72 -1.33 2.34
CA PRO A 21 5.76 -2.55 3.11
C PRO A 21 7.14 -2.82 3.72
N HIS A 22 7.17 -3.62 4.78
CA HIS A 22 8.41 -3.98 5.48
C HIS A 22 9.47 -4.65 4.59
N ASP A 23 9.05 -5.33 3.52
CA ASP A 23 9.93 -6.05 2.57
C ASP A 23 10.65 -5.14 1.56
N ILE A 24 10.32 -3.84 1.50
CA ILE A 24 11.03 -2.88 0.65
C ILE A 24 12.52 -2.79 0.99
N SER A 25 12.91 -3.12 2.21
CA SER A 25 14.30 -3.15 2.66
C SER A 25 15.04 -4.46 2.36
N HIS A 26 14.36 -5.47 1.78
CA HIS A 26 15.03 -6.69 1.38
C HIS A 26 15.96 -6.43 0.19
N ARG A 27 17.15 -6.97 0.27
CA ARG A 27 18.14 -6.91 -0.82
C ARG A 27 17.78 -7.94 -1.88
N GLU A 28 17.84 -7.55 -3.13
CA GLU A 28 17.63 -8.48 -4.25
C GLU A 28 18.95 -9.20 -4.57
N PHE A 29 18.87 -10.49 -4.87
CA PHE A 29 20.01 -11.26 -5.36
C PHE A 29 20.34 -10.82 -6.79
N GLY A 30 21.51 -10.21 -6.98
CA GLY A 30 22.05 -9.80 -8.28
C GLY A 30 22.39 -8.31 -8.36
N GLY A 31 23.44 -7.99 -9.09
CA GLY A 31 23.92 -6.62 -9.22
C GLY A 31 24.58 -6.08 -7.95
N ASP A 32 24.35 -4.82 -7.65
CA ASP A 32 24.94 -4.12 -6.51
C ASP A 32 24.34 -4.51 -5.14
N ALA A 33 23.51 -5.55 -5.07
CA ALA A 33 22.84 -6.05 -3.86
C ALA A 33 22.13 -4.95 -3.04
N LYS A 34 21.63 -3.91 -3.71
CA LYS A 34 20.86 -2.82 -3.08
C LYS A 34 19.41 -3.24 -2.83
N SER A 35 18.84 -2.76 -1.75
CA SER A 35 17.40 -2.86 -1.51
C SER A 35 16.62 -1.84 -2.34
N ARG A 36 15.32 -2.06 -2.52
CA ARG A 36 14.46 -1.12 -3.25
C ARG A 36 14.40 0.26 -2.58
N ILE A 37 14.49 0.30 -1.25
CA ILE A 37 14.51 1.57 -0.52
C ILE A 37 15.79 2.34 -0.78
N GLU A 38 16.96 1.66 -0.84
CA GLU A 38 18.25 2.30 -1.17
C GLU A 38 18.22 2.86 -2.59
N ILE A 39 17.70 2.10 -3.56
CA ILE A 39 17.55 2.55 -4.95
C ILE A 39 16.61 3.78 -5.04
N ALA A 40 15.52 3.80 -4.31
CA ALA A 40 14.59 4.93 -4.31
C ALA A 40 15.20 6.19 -3.69
N MET A 41 16.03 6.03 -2.65
CA MET A 41 16.71 7.14 -1.97
C MET A 41 17.86 7.71 -2.81
N GLU A 42 18.59 6.90 -3.58
CA GLU A 42 19.62 7.38 -4.52
C GLU A 42 19.00 8.23 -5.63
N GLY A 43 17.76 7.97 -5.96
CA GLY A 43 16.99 8.73 -6.94
C GLY A 43 17.23 8.26 -8.37
N PHE A 44 16.52 8.93 -9.28
CA PHE A 44 16.55 8.68 -10.72
C PHE A 44 16.74 10.01 -11.44
N GLU A 45 17.59 10.00 -12.44
CA GLU A 45 17.76 11.15 -13.31
C GLU A 45 16.65 11.20 -14.35
N ILE A 46 15.92 12.32 -14.39
CA ILE A 46 14.91 12.64 -15.40
C ILE A 46 15.21 14.06 -15.87
N ASP A 47 15.44 14.23 -17.16
CA ASP A 47 15.74 15.52 -17.80
C ASP A 47 16.90 16.31 -17.15
N GLY A 48 17.91 15.61 -16.61
CA GLY A 48 19.07 16.20 -15.97
C GLY A 48 18.88 16.56 -14.49
N GLU A 49 17.72 16.26 -13.91
CA GLU A 49 17.43 16.43 -12.48
C GLU A 49 17.33 15.08 -11.77
N ILE A 50 17.82 15.02 -10.53
CA ILE A 50 17.77 13.80 -9.71
C ILE A 50 16.54 13.88 -8.80
N TYR A 51 15.63 12.91 -8.96
CA TYR A 51 14.43 12.76 -8.14
C TYR A 51 14.61 11.56 -7.21
N SER A 52 14.61 11.81 -5.91
CA SER A 52 14.66 10.77 -4.89
C SER A 52 13.33 10.70 -4.13
N VAL A 53 12.99 9.50 -3.66
CA VAL A 53 11.79 9.27 -2.84
C VAL A 53 12.20 8.61 -1.54
N HIS A 54 11.83 9.24 -0.43
CA HIS A 54 12.00 8.68 0.89
C HIS A 54 10.76 7.90 1.29
N PHE A 55 10.94 6.62 1.66
CA PHE A 55 9.88 5.77 2.14
C PHE A 55 9.97 5.53 3.64
N ASN A 56 8.89 5.75 4.34
CA ASN A 56 8.69 5.28 5.70
C ASN A 56 8.30 3.79 5.62
N LYS A 57 9.15 2.94 6.16
CA LYS A 57 8.90 1.50 6.20
C LYS A 57 7.87 1.20 7.29
N LEU A 58 6.79 0.52 6.91
CA LEU A 58 5.78 0.03 7.83
C LEU A 58 6.27 -1.23 8.57
N ASP A 59 5.83 -1.39 9.79
CA ASP A 59 6.09 -2.59 10.59
C ASP A 59 5.37 -3.82 10.02
N ILE A 60 5.88 -4.99 10.40
CA ILE A 60 5.23 -6.26 10.07
C ILE A 60 3.93 -6.35 10.85
N MET A 61 2.83 -6.59 10.15
CA MET A 61 1.52 -6.83 10.71
C MET A 61 0.94 -8.11 10.12
N LYS A 62 0.29 -8.93 10.93
CA LYS A 62 -0.44 -10.10 10.44
C LYS A 62 -1.57 -9.66 9.51
N VAL A 63 -1.86 -10.50 8.51
CA VAL A 63 -2.88 -10.18 7.50
C VAL A 63 -4.24 -9.94 8.15
N ASP A 64 -4.63 -10.77 9.11
CA ASP A 64 -5.91 -10.66 9.82
C ASP A 64 -6.02 -9.36 10.61
N GLU A 65 -4.95 -8.98 11.34
CA GLU A 65 -4.89 -7.70 12.06
C GLU A 65 -5.01 -6.51 11.11
N GLY A 66 -4.34 -6.60 9.94
CA GLY A 66 -4.44 -5.58 8.90
C GLY A 66 -5.83 -5.49 8.28
N ILE A 67 -6.56 -6.61 8.12
CA ILE A 67 -7.94 -6.63 7.64
C ILE A 67 -8.88 -5.97 8.65
N GLU A 68 -8.73 -6.23 9.95
CA GLU A 68 -9.52 -5.55 10.98
C GLU A 68 -9.27 -4.04 10.97
N LEU A 69 -8.00 -3.63 10.82
CA LEU A 69 -7.64 -2.21 10.71
C LEU A 69 -8.27 -1.53 9.48
N VAL A 70 -8.37 -2.25 8.35
CA VAL A 70 -9.12 -1.79 7.15
C VAL A 70 -10.60 -1.59 7.50
N ARG A 71 -11.23 -2.56 8.16
CA ARG A 71 -12.65 -2.47 8.57
C ARG A 71 -12.93 -1.29 9.48
N GLU A 72 -12.01 -0.97 10.38
CA GLU A 72 -12.09 0.22 11.25
C GLU A 72 -11.87 1.53 10.49
N THR A 73 -11.08 1.49 9.40
CA THR A 73 -10.72 2.67 8.61
C THR A 73 -11.78 3.00 7.57
N LEU A 74 -12.35 2.01 6.90
CA LEU A 74 -13.33 2.16 5.81
C LEU A 74 -14.52 3.10 6.13
N PRO A 75 -15.16 3.06 7.30
CA PRO A 75 -16.30 3.94 7.61
C PRO A 75 -15.94 5.44 7.62
N ARG A 76 -14.66 5.77 7.66
CA ARG A 76 -14.13 7.15 7.66
C ARG A 76 -13.62 7.58 6.29
N CYS A 77 -13.70 6.71 5.29
CA CYS A 77 -13.19 6.97 3.95
C CYS A 77 -14.30 7.46 3.02
N CYS A 78 -13.93 8.40 2.15
CA CYS A 78 -14.72 8.80 1.00
C CYS A 78 -13.95 8.45 -0.28
N PHE A 79 -14.59 7.77 -1.20
CA PHE A 79 -13.98 7.36 -2.46
C PHE A 79 -14.55 8.19 -3.62
N ASN A 80 -13.68 8.65 -4.50
CA ASN A 80 -14.11 9.20 -5.78
C ASN A 80 -14.34 8.04 -6.74
N GLU A 81 -15.59 7.67 -7.00
CA GLU A 81 -15.95 6.51 -7.83
C GLU A 81 -15.28 6.51 -9.20
N LYS A 82 -15.18 7.69 -9.86
CA LYS A 82 -14.60 7.80 -11.20
C LYS A 82 -13.11 7.45 -11.25
N ILE A 83 -12.37 7.81 -10.19
CA ILE A 83 -10.91 7.64 -10.15
C ILE A 83 -10.55 6.31 -9.46
N SER A 84 -11.37 5.88 -8.50
CA SER A 84 -11.08 4.74 -7.61
C SER A 84 -11.86 3.47 -7.95
N ASP A 85 -12.60 3.43 -9.08
CA ASP A 85 -13.46 2.27 -9.46
C ASP A 85 -12.75 0.93 -9.31
N THR A 86 -11.57 0.80 -9.90
CA THR A 86 -10.79 -0.45 -9.81
C THR A 86 -10.42 -0.82 -8.37
N GLY A 87 -10.03 0.17 -7.55
CA GLY A 87 -9.70 -0.05 -6.14
C GLY A 87 -10.92 -0.46 -5.32
N ILE A 88 -12.06 0.20 -5.54
CA ILE A 88 -13.34 -0.14 -4.90
C ILE A 88 -13.73 -1.58 -5.23
N ARG A 89 -13.68 -1.97 -6.50
CA ARG A 89 -13.98 -3.34 -6.93
C ARG A 89 -13.03 -4.38 -6.34
N CYS A 90 -11.76 -4.03 -6.14
CA CYS A 90 -10.84 -4.90 -5.42
C CYS A 90 -11.28 -5.12 -3.97
N LEU A 91 -11.67 -4.07 -3.25
CA LEU A 91 -12.15 -4.17 -1.87
C LEU A 91 -13.45 -4.97 -1.76
N GLU A 92 -14.40 -4.76 -2.67
CA GLU A 92 -15.68 -5.48 -2.72
C GLU A 92 -15.52 -6.97 -3.04
N SER A 93 -14.50 -7.33 -3.82
CA SER A 93 -14.26 -8.70 -4.28
C SER A 93 -13.32 -9.49 -3.36
N TYR A 94 -12.62 -8.81 -2.44
CA TYR A 94 -11.66 -9.44 -1.56
C TYR A 94 -12.33 -10.36 -0.54
N ARG A 95 -11.95 -11.65 -0.55
CA ARG A 95 -12.59 -12.69 0.23
C ARG A 95 -11.62 -13.76 0.68
N LYS A 96 -12.05 -14.61 1.63
CA LYS A 96 -11.32 -15.83 2.01
C LYS A 96 -11.26 -16.83 0.85
N GLU A 97 -10.22 -17.66 0.84
CA GLU A 97 -10.10 -18.78 -0.07
C GLU A 97 -11.04 -19.92 0.37
N TRP A 98 -11.81 -20.46 -0.57
CA TRP A 98 -12.62 -21.64 -0.33
C TRP A 98 -11.81 -22.93 -0.57
N ASN A 99 -11.95 -23.91 0.31
CA ASN A 99 -11.35 -25.21 0.16
C ASN A 99 -12.39 -26.26 -0.23
N ASP A 100 -12.44 -26.60 -1.52
CA ASP A 100 -13.40 -27.58 -2.06
C ASP A 100 -13.26 -28.98 -1.44
N LYS A 101 -12.04 -29.38 -1.07
CA LYS A 101 -11.79 -30.71 -0.49
C LYS A 101 -12.32 -30.85 0.92
N LEU A 102 -12.28 -29.79 1.70
CA LEU A 102 -12.70 -29.77 3.11
C LEU A 102 -14.08 -29.13 3.31
N GLY A 103 -14.66 -28.53 2.27
CA GLY A 103 -15.94 -27.85 2.35
C GLY A 103 -15.98 -26.68 3.33
N CYS A 104 -14.86 -25.96 3.49
CA CYS A 104 -14.76 -24.84 4.44
C CYS A 104 -13.89 -23.70 3.90
N TRP A 105 -14.05 -22.52 4.49
CA TRP A 105 -13.19 -21.38 4.24
C TRP A 105 -11.82 -21.55 4.89
N ARG A 106 -10.76 -21.23 4.16
CA ARG A 106 -9.40 -21.17 4.72
C ARG A 106 -9.22 -19.91 5.57
N ASP A 107 -8.28 -19.95 6.51
CA ASP A 107 -7.91 -18.77 7.32
C ASP A 107 -6.92 -17.86 6.59
N ARG A 108 -7.05 -17.75 5.28
CA ARG A 108 -6.28 -16.83 4.47
C ARG A 108 -7.13 -16.28 3.34
N PRO A 109 -6.84 -15.07 2.87
CA PRO A 109 -7.50 -14.51 1.69
C PRO A 109 -7.16 -15.31 0.43
N LEU A 110 -8.07 -15.28 -0.52
CA LEU A 110 -7.82 -15.75 -1.87
C LEU A 110 -6.87 -14.79 -2.57
N HIS A 111 -5.78 -15.33 -3.12
CA HIS A 111 -4.84 -14.53 -3.90
C HIS A 111 -5.26 -14.52 -5.37
N ASP A 112 -6.00 -13.49 -5.75
CA ASP A 112 -6.49 -13.24 -7.10
C ASP A 112 -6.25 -11.78 -7.52
N TRP A 113 -6.88 -11.35 -8.59
CA TRP A 113 -6.77 -9.97 -9.11
C TRP A 113 -7.16 -8.89 -8.08
N SER A 114 -8.03 -9.21 -7.12
CA SER A 114 -8.51 -8.26 -6.10
C SER A 114 -7.50 -8.04 -4.98
N SER A 115 -6.61 -9.01 -4.75
CA SER A 115 -5.71 -9.00 -3.60
C SER A 115 -4.72 -7.83 -3.62
N HIS A 116 -4.20 -7.46 -4.78
CA HIS A 116 -3.24 -6.35 -4.86
C HIS A 116 -3.83 -5.00 -4.48
N GLY A 117 -5.07 -4.71 -4.92
CA GLY A 117 -5.75 -3.47 -4.53
C GLY A 117 -6.14 -3.45 -3.06
N ALA A 118 -6.61 -4.59 -2.53
CA ALA A 118 -6.93 -4.73 -1.12
C ALA A 118 -5.69 -4.63 -0.23
N ASP A 119 -4.56 -5.21 -0.63
CA ASP A 119 -3.29 -5.08 0.07
C ASP A 119 -2.77 -3.64 0.06
N GLY A 120 -2.88 -2.94 -1.07
CA GLY A 120 -2.54 -1.52 -1.15
C GLY A 120 -3.35 -0.68 -0.17
N PHE A 121 -4.66 -0.91 -0.07
CA PHE A 121 -5.51 -0.22 0.90
C PHE A 121 -5.19 -0.63 2.36
N ARG A 122 -4.81 -1.88 2.61
CA ARG A 122 -4.36 -2.35 3.92
C ARG A 122 -3.11 -1.60 4.38
N TYR A 123 -2.13 -1.41 3.50
CA TYR A 123 -0.95 -0.60 3.80
C TYR A 123 -1.28 0.88 4.04
N LEU A 124 -2.23 1.45 3.28
CA LEU A 124 -2.74 2.79 3.55
C LEU A 124 -3.36 2.88 4.95
N ALA A 125 -4.20 1.92 5.34
CA ALA A 125 -4.80 1.87 6.66
C ALA A 125 -3.74 1.78 7.77
N MET A 126 -2.68 0.99 7.57
CA MET A 126 -1.54 0.91 8.49
C MET A 126 -0.82 2.26 8.61
N ALA A 127 -0.51 2.92 7.50
CA ALA A 127 0.18 4.21 7.48
C ALA A 127 -0.63 5.31 8.21
N VAL A 128 -1.91 5.42 7.90
CA VAL A 128 -2.81 6.41 8.53
C VAL A 128 -2.96 6.17 10.03
N ASN A 129 -2.93 4.92 10.49
CA ASN A 129 -3.05 4.60 11.90
C ASN A 129 -1.71 4.64 12.66
N ALA A 130 -0.58 4.43 12.01
CA ALA A 130 0.75 4.57 12.61
C ALA A 130 1.04 6.04 13.03
N ASN A 131 0.53 7.00 12.28
CA ASN A 131 0.76 8.43 12.51
C ASN A 131 -0.29 9.10 13.40
N LYS A 132 -1.19 8.36 14.04
CA LYS A 132 -2.12 8.97 14.99
C LYS A 132 -1.37 9.41 16.24
N PRO A 133 -1.35 10.71 16.55
CA PRO A 133 -1.03 11.13 17.91
C PRO A 133 -2.06 10.48 18.84
N VAL A 134 -1.60 10.00 20.00
CA VAL A 134 -2.40 9.21 20.96
C VAL A 134 -3.65 9.97 21.46
N HIS A 135 -3.89 11.19 21.01
CA HIS A 135 -4.91 12.09 21.54
C HIS A 135 -5.82 12.83 20.55
N ASP A 136 -5.92 12.43 19.29
CA ASP A 136 -7.00 13.04 18.48
C ASP A 136 -7.45 12.16 17.30
N LEU A 137 -8.61 11.52 17.46
CA LEU A 137 -9.31 10.77 16.42
C LEU A 137 -10.39 11.65 15.75
N GLY A 138 -10.04 12.89 15.45
CA GLY A 138 -10.85 13.79 14.65
C GLY A 138 -10.19 14.05 13.30
N ILE A 139 -10.28 13.12 12.37
CA ILE A 139 -9.76 13.36 11.02
C ILE A 139 -10.85 13.99 10.17
N PHE A 140 -10.71 15.28 9.92
CA PHE A 140 -11.36 15.95 8.80
C PHE A 140 -10.52 15.72 7.55
N MET A 141 -10.93 14.80 6.69
CA MET A 141 -10.56 14.84 5.28
C MET A 141 -11.68 15.56 4.53
N ARG A 142 -11.42 16.79 4.12
CA ARG A 142 -12.22 17.52 3.12
C ARG A 142 -11.55 17.40 1.76
#